data_4da9127f2984ae36d4a0112bb102995a
#
_entry.id   4da9127f2984ae36d4a0112bb102995a
#
_cell.length_a   1.000
_cell.length_b   1.000
_cell.length_c   1.000
_cell.angle_alpha   90.00
_cell.angle_beta   90.00
_cell.angle_gamma   90.00
#
_symmetry.space_group_name_H-M   'P 1'
#
loop_
_entity.id
_entity.type
_entity.pdbx_description
1 polymer ?
#
loop_
_entity_poly.entity_id
_entity_poly.type
_entity_poly.pdbx_seq_one_letter_code
_entity_poly.pdbx_strand_id
1 'polypeptide(L)'
;TAGDDWMRPALCGDAQRLVRVLASLAPDEPEVQGLVALLEIQASRLPARTDAQGQPVLLMDQDRARWDHLLVRRGLAALDIAEQLARTGKPWGPYALQGAIAACHARARQAQDTDWPHIVALYDALLQVAPSPVVALNRAVAVGMAEGPEAALALVDALASDPLLRHYHWLPS
;
A
#
# COMPACT_ATOMS: atom_id res chain seq x y z
N THR A 1 -19.55 6.97 -20.97
CA THR A 1 -18.13 6.77 -21.24
C THR A 1 -17.23 7.32 -20.12
N ALA A 2 -17.51 6.95 -18.87
CA ALA A 2 -16.71 7.38 -17.69
C ALA A 2 -15.92 6.20 -17.08
N GLY A 3 -15.70 5.10 -17.81
CA GLY A 3 -15.14 3.86 -17.29
C GLY A 3 -13.70 3.53 -17.67
N ASP A 4 -13.13 4.17 -18.69
CA ASP A 4 -11.91 3.62 -19.32
C ASP A 4 -10.59 4.28 -18.90
N ASP A 5 -10.59 5.28 -18.01
CA ASP A 5 -9.40 6.10 -17.74
C ASP A 5 -8.97 6.16 -16.26
N TRP A 6 -9.40 5.21 -15.44
CA TRP A 6 -8.98 5.17 -14.03
C TRP A 6 -7.55 4.64 -13.84
N MET A 7 -7.03 3.88 -14.80
CA MET A 7 -5.62 3.51 -14.88
C MET A 7 -4.93 4.28 -15.98
N ARG A 8 -3.97 5.14 -15.63
CA ARG A 8 -3.13 5.88 -16.59
C ARG A 8 -1.72 5.30 -16.62
N PRO A 9 -1.44 4.27 -17.44
CA PRO A 9 -0.13 3.61 -17.48
C PRO A 9 1.02 4.58 -17.74
N ALA A 10 0.78 5.61 -18.57
CA ALA A 10 1.77 6.64 -18.85
C ALA A 10 2.16 7.43 -17.58
N LEU A 11 1.17 7.85 -16.77
CA LEU A 11 1.45 8.55 -15.52
C LEU A 11 2.17 7.66 -14.51
N CYS A 12 1.85 6.36 -14.46
CA CYS A 12 2.57 5.41 -13.62
C CYS A 12 4.04 5.29 -14.04
N GLY A 13 4.32 5.22 -15.35
CA GLY A 13 5.68 5.18 -15.87
C GLY A 13 6.46 6.46 -15.59
N ASP A 14 5.84 7.62 -15.72
CA ASP A 14 6.46 8.91 -15.42
C ASP A 14 6.75 9.05 -13.90
N ALA A 15 5.81 8.65 -13.05
CA ALA A 15 6.01 8.64 -11.59
C ALA A 15 7.17 7.73 -11.18
N GLN A 16 7.26 6.51 -11.75
CA GLN A 16 8.38 5.61 -11.51
C GLN A 16 9.72 6.21 -11.98
N ARG A 17 9.74 6.88 -13.12
CA ARG A 17 10.95 7.55 -13.62
C ARG A 17 11.39 8.67 -12.67
N LEU A 18 10.46 9.52 -12.26
CA LEU A 18 10.73 10.64 -11.37
C LEU A 18 11.24 10.17 -10.01
N VAL A 19 10.63 9.14 -9.41
CA VAL A 19 11.08 8.64 -8.11
C VAL A 19 12.46 7.98 -8.18
N ARG A 20 12.81 7.33 -9.29
CA ARG A 20 14.17 6.80 -9.50
C ARG A 20 15.21 7.90 -9.61
N VAL A 21 14.89 9.01 -10.30
CA VAL A 21 15.74 10.20 -10.33
C VAL A 21 15.89 10.77 -8.93
N LEU A 22 14.78 10.92 -8.19
CA LEU A 22 14.82 11.39 -6.81
C LEU A 22 15.71 10.50 -5.92
N ALA A 23 15.60 9.17 -6.06
CA ALA A 23 16.44 8.23 -5.31
C ALA A 23 17.93 8.33 -5.66
N SER A 24 18.26 8.71 -6.90
CA SER A 24 19.66 8.98 -7.28
C SER A 24 20.20 10.28 -6.69
N LEU A 25 19.34 11.25 -6.41
CA LEU A 25 19.72 12.55 -5.83
C LEU A 25 19.71 12.54 -4.29
N ALA A 26 18.88 11.69 -3.70
CA ALA A 26 18.73 11.56 -2.23
C ALA A 26 18.71 10.07 -1.82
N PRO A 27 19.81 9.34 -2.04
CA PRO A 27 19.87 7.90 -1.80
C PRO A 27 19.76 7.52 -0.32
N ASP A 28 20.14 8.43 0.57
CA ASP A 28 20.20 8.20 2.02
C ASP A 28 18.94 8.67 2.77
N GLU A 29 17.83 8.90 2.05
CA GLU A 29 16.58 9.31 2.65
C GLU A 29 15.58 8.13 2.68
N PRO A 30 15.20 7.62 3.89
CA PRO A 30 14.28 6.48 4.02
C PRO A 30 12.95 6.69 3.31
N GLU A 31 12.41 7.91 3.34
CA GLU A 31 11.14 8.26 2.69
C GLU A 31 11.24 8.18 1.16
N VAL A 32 12.36 8.55 0.59
CA VAL A 32 12.60 8.42 -0.85
C VAL A 32 12.66 6.95 -1.25
N GLN A 33 13.39 6.14 -0.50
CA GLN A 33 13.47 4.70 -0.74
C GLN A 33 12.12 4.01 -0.50
N GLY A 34 11.38 4.44 0.53
CA GLY A 34 10.01 3.99 0.78
C GLY A 34 9.05 4.32 -0.37
N LEU A 35 9.17 5.52 -0.94
CA LEU A 35 8.37 5.92 -2.11
C LEU A 35 8.73 5.10 -3.34
N VAL A 36 10.01 4.79 -3.58
CA VAL A 36 10.43 3.84 -4.64
C VAL A 36 9.75 2.49 -4.41
N ALA A 37 9.87 1.94 -3.20
CA ALA A 37 9.27 0.65 -2.86
C ALA A 37 7.76 0.64 -3.13
N LEU A 38 7.06 1.66 -2.66
CA LEU A 38 5.62 1.81 -2.85
C LEU A 38 5.24 1.83 -4.34
N LEU A 39 5.85 2.71 -5.13
CA LEU A 39 5.49 2.89 -6.55
C LEU A 39 5.86 1.68 -7.41
N GLU A 40 7.04 1.06 -7.18
CA GLU A 40 7.45 -0.13 -7.93
C GLU A 40 6.51 -1.31 -7.63
N ILE A 41 6.20 -1.58 -6.35
CA ILE A 41 5.29 -2.67 -5.96
C ILE A 41 3.86 -2.40 -6.45
N GLN A 42 3.37 -1.17 -6.36
CA GLN A 42 2.03 -0.83 -6.86
C GLN A 42 1.95 -0.99 -8.39
N ALA A 43 2.99 -0.56 -9.13
CA ALA A 43 3.05 -0.70 -10.58
C ALA A 43 3.17 -2.16 -11.01
N SER A 44 3.87 -3.01 -10.25
CA SER A 44 4.01 -4.43 -10.56
C SER A 44 2.67 -5.16 -10.73
N ARG A 45 1.64 -4.66 -10.06
CA ARG A 45 0.31 -5.27 -10.02
C ARG A 45 -0.62 -4.83 -11.15
N LEU A 46 -0.22 -3.82 -11.94
CA LEU A 46 -1.06 -3.28 -13.02
C LEU A 46 -1.64 -4.36 -13.95
N PRO A 47 -0.86 -5.38 -14.39
CA PRO A 47 -1.39 -6.43 -15.27
C PRO A 47 -2.47 -7.31 -14.65
N ALA A 48 -2.52 -7.37 -13.29
CA ALA A 48 -3.46 -8.20 -12.54
C ALA A 48 -4.66 -7.42 -11.95
N ARG A 49 -4.70 -6.10 -12.13
CA ARG A 49 -5.76 -5.24 -11.55
C ARG A 49 -7.09 -5.35 -12.28
N THR A 50 -7.10 -5.87 -13.48
CA THR A 50 -8.32 -6.10 -14.27
C THR A 50 -8.37 -7.54 -14.78
N ASP A 51 -9.59 -8.07 -14.88
CA ASP A 51 -9.84 -9.35 -15.53
C ASP A 51 -9.89 -9.21 -17.07
N ALA A 52 -10.24 -10.29 -17.76
CA ALA A 52 -10.35 -10.32 -19.23
C ALA A 52 -11.51 -9.46 -19.76
N GLN A 53 -12.46 -9.11 -18.92
CA GLN A 53 -13.60 -8.26 -19.21
C GLN A 53 -13.34 -6.79 -18.82
N GLY A 54 -12.14 -6.46 -18.32
CA GLY A 54 -11.78 -5.12 -17.88
C GLY A 54 -12.33 -4.73 -16.50
N GLN A 55 -12.91 -5.69 -15.75
CA GLN A 55 -13.43 -5.42 -14.42
C GLN A 55 -12.31 -5.37 -13.38
N PRO A 56 -12.42 -4.49 -12.37
CA PRO A 56 -11.43 -4.42 -11.30
C PRO A 56 -11.36 -5.73 -10.51
N VAL A 57 -10.14 -6.21 -10.24
CA VAL A 57 -9.87 -7.39 -9.42
C VAL A 57 -9.30 -6.95 -8.07
N LEU A 58 -9.93 -7.41 -6.99
CA LEU A 58 -9.46 -7.11 -5.63
C LEU A 58 -8.06 -7.69 -5.41
N LEU A 59 -7.26 -7.05 -4.56
CA LEU A 59 -5.88 -7.45 -4.29
C LEU A 59 -5.73 -8.93 -3.90
N MET A 60 -6.66 -9.42 -3.10
CA MET A 60 -6.64 -10.80 -2.60
C MET A 60 -6.96 -11.83 -3.71
N ASP A 61 -7.68 -11.41 -4.75
CA ASP A 61 -8.11 -12.25 -5.86
C ASP A 61 -7.18 -12.13 -7.08
N GLN A 62 -6.20 -11.23 -7.02
CA GLN A 62 -5.24 -11.04 -8.10
C GLN A 62 -4.35 -12.25 -8.31
N ASP A 63 -4.23 -12.68 -9.56
CA ASP A 63 -3.23 -13.67 -9.96
C ASP A 63 -1.82 -13.07 -9.83
N ARG A 64 -1.08 -13.51 -8.82
CA ARG A 64 0.28 -13.04 -8.53
C ARG A 64 1.30 -13.45 -9.59
N ALA A 65 1.03 -14.46 -10.40
CA ALA A 65 1.86 -14.84 -11.52
C ALA A 65 1.88 -13.75 -12.63
N ARG A 66 0.83 -12.92 -12.67
CA ARG A 66 0.74 -11.78 -13.60
C ARG A 66 1.45 -10.53 -13.11
N TRP A 67 1.94 -10.51 -11.87
CA TRP A 67 2.69 -9.37 -11.35
C TRP A 67 4.06 -9.28 -12.02
N ASP A 68 4.53 -8.05 -12.27
CA ASP A 68 5.90 -7.83 -12.74
C ASP A 68 6.90 -8.07 -11.60
N HIS A 69 7.50 -9.26 -11.63
CA HIS A 69 8.44 -9.68 -10.58
C HIS A 69 9.74 -8.89 -10.58
N LEU A 70 10.10 -8.20 -11.68
CA LEU A 70 11.24 -7.30 -11.70
C LEU A 70 10.95 -6.05 -10.86
N LEU A 71 9.75 -5.47 -11.03
CA LEU A 71 9.30 -4.32 -10.24
C LEU A 71 9.15 -4.70 -8.75
N VAL A 72 8.61 -5.89 -8.46
CA VAL A 72 8.55 -6.40 -7.07
C VAL A 72 9.95 -6.45 -6.45
N ARG A 73 10.93 -7.06 -7.13
CA ARG A 73 12.30 -7.15 -6.61
C ARG A 73 12.93 -5.78 -6.40
N ARG A 74 12.72 -4.83 -7.31
CA ARG A 74 13.23 -3.45 -7.17
C ARG A 74 12.60 -2.74 -5.97
N GLY A 75 11.31 -2.87 -5.80
CA GLY A 75 10.61 -2.29 -4.65
C GLY A 75 11.06 -2.87 -3.32
N LEU A 76 11.24 -4.19 -3.24
CA LEU A 76 11.76 -4.84 -2.03
C LEU A 76 13.20 -4.41 -1.73
N ALA A 77 14.08 -4.31 -2.74
CA ALA A 77 15.44 -3.82 -2.55
C ALA A 77 15.49 -2.37 -2.05
N ALA A 78 14.61 -1.50 -2.55
CA ALA A 78 14.51 -0.14 -2.05
C ALA A 78 14.05 -0.10 -0.59
N LEU A 79 13.08 -0.95 -0.22
CA LEU A 79 12.65 -1.06 1.18
C LEU A 79 13.77 -1.56 2.09
N ASP A 80 14.59 -2.53 1.65
CA ASP A 80 15.74 -3.00 2.43
C ASP A 80 16.74 -1.87 2.70
N ILE A 81 16.92 -0.93 1.74
CA ILE A 81 17.72 0.28 1.95
C ILE A 81 17.09 1.17 3.02
N ALA A 82 15.75 1.43 2.92
CA ALA A 82 15.03 2.22 3.92
C ALA A 82 15.15 1.61 5.33
N GLU A 83 15.09 0.28 5.46
CA GLU A 83 15.29 -0.44 6.72
C GLU A 83 16.70 -0.26 7.27
N GLN A 84 17.73 -0.32 6.41
CA GLN A 84 19.11 -0.09 6.82
C GLN A 84 19.32 1.35 7.32
N LEU A 85 18.77 2.32 6.62
CA LEU A 85 18.81 3.73 7.02
C LEU A 85 18.10 3.98 8.35
N ALA A 86 16.97 3.31 8.60
CA ALA A 86 16.28 3.38 9.90
C ALA A 86 17.14 2.90 11.06
N ARG A 87 17.95 1.87 10.86
CA ARG A 87 18.91 1.36 11.86
C ARG A 87 20.01 2.36 12.19
N THR A 88 20.29 3.32 11.32
CA THR A 88 21.22 4.43 11.57
C THR A 88 20.58 5.61 12.29
N GLY A 89 19.30 5.49 12.71
CA GLY A 89 18.59 6.52 13.46
C GLY A 89 17.74 7.46 12.62
N LYS A 90 17.60 7.22 11.30
CA LYS A 90 16.68 7.97 10.45
C LYS A 90 15.27 7.37 10.55
N PRO A 91 14.28 8.10 11.10
CA PRO A 91 12.93 7.52 11.30
C PRO A 91 12.22 7.28 9.97
N TRP A 92 11.34 6.29 9.95
CA TRP A 92 10.40 6.10 8.87
C TRP A 92 9.26 7.11 8.95
N GLY A 93 8.91 7.68 7.82
CA GLY A 93 7.71 8.47 7.63
C GLY A 93 6.65 7.70 6.83
N PRO A 94 5.63 8.42 6.32
CA PRO A 94 4.46 7.80 5.72
C PRO A 94 4.76 6.98 4.46
N TYR A 95 5.73 7.34 3.64
CA TYR A 95 6.02 6.58 2.41
C TYR A 95 6.77 5.28 2.70
N ALA A 96 7.72 5.29 3.62
CA ALA A 96 8.41 4.07 4.03
C ALA A 96 7.44 3.06 4.65
N LEU A 97 6.53 3.51 5.52
CA LEU A 97 5.48 2.67 6.12
C LEU A 97 4.52 2.11 5.07
N GLN A 98 4.04 2.91 4.12
CA GLN A 98 3.19 2.44 3.03
C GLN A 98 3.93 1.48 2.09
N GLY A 99 5.21 1.72 1.81
CA GLY A 99 6.07 0.80 1.07
C GLY A 99 6.20 -0.55 1.77
N ALA A 100 6.37 -0.54 3.10
CA ALA A 100 6.43 -1.76 3.91
C ALA A 100 5.11 -2.54 3.90
N ILE A 101 3.96 -1.86 3.99
CA ILE A 101 2.63 -2.49 3.85
C ILE A 101 2.50 -3.16 2.47
N ALA A 102 2.89 -2.45 1.40
CA ALA A 102 2.88 -3.01 0.05
C ALA A 102 3.81 -4.24 -0.07
N ALA A 103 4.97 -4.20 0.59
CA ALA A 103 5.94 -5.29 0.62
C ALA A 103 5.40 -6.54 1.35
N CYS A 104 4.60 -6.41 2.41
CA CYS A 104 3.95 -7.55 3.07
C CYS A 104 3.10 -8.36 2.07
N HIS A 105 2.34 -7.67 1.22
CA HIS A 105 1.58 -8.32 0.16
C HIS A 105 2.47 -8.92 -0.93
N ALA A 106 3.57 -8.26 -1.28
CA ALA A 106 4.47 -8.71 -2.34
C ALA A 106 5.35 -9.90 -1.93
N ARG A 107 5.69 -10.03 -0.65
CA ARG A 107 6.46 -11.15 -0.09
C ARG A 107 5.62 -12.44 0.03
N ALA A 108 4.31 -12.31 0.21
CA ALA A 108 3.41 -13.45 0.31
C ALA A 108 3.28 -14.16 -1.05
N ARG A 109 3.52 -15.46 -1.10
CA ARG A 109 3.38 -16.26 -2.33
C ARG A 109 1.94 -16.41 -2.76
N GLN A 110 1.05 -16.56 -1.80
CA GLN A 110 -0.40 -16.65 -1.97
C GLN A 110 -1.06 -15.60 -1.07
N ALA A 111 -2.29 -15.25 -1.38
CA ALA A 111 -3.02 -14.22 -0.64
C ALA A 111 -3.17 -14.56 0.85
N GLN A 112 -3.38 -15.84 1.16
CA GLN A 112 -3.52 -16.35 2.53
C GLN A 112 -2.22 -16.31 3.34
N ASP A 113 -1.04 -16.20 2.68
CA ASP A 113 0.27 -16.12 3.34
C ASP A 113 0.61 -14.67 3.75
N THR A 114 -0.30 -13.73 3.54
CA THR A 114 -0.09 -12.32 3.89
C THR A 114 0.01 -12.15 5.41
N ASP A 115 1.09 -11.49 5.87
CA ASP A 115 1.33 -11.21 7.28
C ASP A 115 0.44 -10.04 7.75
N TRP A 116 -0.82 -10.36 8.03
CA TRP A 116 -1.81 -9.38 8.46
C TRP A 116 -1.49 -8.75 9.82
N PRO A 117 -1.01 -9.49 10.85
CA PRO A 117 -0.57 -8.87 12.10
C PRO A 117 0.52 -7.80 11.90
N HIS A 118 1.49 -8.06 11.02
CA HIS A 118 2.51 -7.07 10.70
C HIS A 118 1.92 -5.85 9.96
N ILE A 119 0.98 -6.06 9.04
CA ILE A 119 0.27 -4.96 8.35
C ILE A 119 -0.50 -4.10 9.36
N VAL A 120 -1.17 -4.68 10.35
CA VAL A 120 -1.84 -3.93 11.41
C VAL A 120 -0.85 -3.05 12.17
N ALA A 121 0.30 -3.60 12.57
CA ALA A 121 1.34 -2.83 13.28
C ALA A 121 1.89 -1.67 12.43
N LEU A 122 2.06 -1.88 11.12
CA LEU A 122 2.48 -0.82 10.19
C LEU A 122 1.41 0.28 10.04
N TYR A 123 0.13 -0.08 10.02
CA TYR A 123 -0.95 0.90 10.03
C TYR A 123 -1.03 1.66 11.35
N ASP A 124 -0.77 1.01 12.48
CA ASP A 124 -0.67 1.70 13.78
C ASP A 124 0.43 2.76 13.77
N ALA A 125 1.61 2.42 13.25
CA ALA A 125 2.70 3.38 13.08
C ALA A 125 2.34 4.50 12.08
N LEU A 126 1.68 4.16 10.98
CA LEU A 126 1.26 5.14 9.98
C LEU A 126 0.25 6.15 10.54
N LEU A 127 -0.68 5.71 11.38
CA LEU A 127 -1.63 6.60 12.06
C LEU A 127 -0.95 7.57 13.02
N GLN A 128 0.21 7.23 13.60
CA GLN A 128 0.97 8.15 14.46
C GLN A 128 1.63 9.28 13.67
N VAL A 129 2.12 8.99 12.44
CA VAL A 129 2.86 9.96 11.64
C VAL A 129 2.01 10.69 10.60
N ALA A 130 0.93 10.06 10.15
CA ALA A 130 0.02 10.58 9.13
C ALA A 130 -1.43 10.15 9.42
N PRO A 131 -2.06 10.69 10.47
CA PRO A 131 -3.43 10.35 10.82
C PRO A 131 -4.39 10.72 9.68
N SER A 132 -5.19 9.73 9.26
CA SER A 132 -6.15 9.90 8.16
C SER A 132 -7.29 8.90 8.34
N PRO A 133 -8.55 9.31 8.06
CA PRO A 133 -9.69 8.41 8.04
C PRO A 133 -9.51 7.22 7.09
N VAL A 134 -8.86 7.44 5.94
CA VAL A 134 -8.56 6.38 4.98
C VAL A 134 -7.57 5.37 5.57
N VAL A 135 -6.54 5.84 6.27
CA VAL A 135 -5.57 4.97 6.96
C VAL A 135 -6.26 4.17 8.05
N ALA A 136 -7.15 4.82 8.84
CA ALA A 136 -7.92 4.14 9.88
C ALA A 136 -8.87 3.07 9.31
N LEU A 137 -9.53 3.34 8.19
CA LEU A 137 -10.38 2.37 7.51
C LEU A 137 -9.56 1.18 6.97
N ASN A 138 -8.43 1.44 6.33
CA ASN A 138 -7.55 0.39 5.83
C ASN A 138 -6.98 -0.47 6.99
N ARG A 139 -6.67 0.15 8.13
CA ARG A 139 -6.31 -0.56 9.35
C ARG A 139 -7.44 -1.50 9.82
N ALA A 140 -8.68 -1.01 9.85
CA ALA A 140 -9.82 -1.83 10.24
C ALA A 140 -9.98 -3.06 9.33
N VAL A 141 -9.78 -2.90 8.02
CA VAL A 141 -9.75 -4.04 7.08
C VAL A 141 -8.63 -5.02 7.44
N ALA A 142 -7.42 -4.53 7.71
CA ALA A 142 -6.29 -5.38 8.10
C ALA A 142 -6.54 -6.14 9.41
N VAL A 143 -7.18 -5.49 10.41
CA VAL A 143 -7.61 -6.14 11.65
C VAL A 143 -8.65 -7.22 11.37
N GLY A 144 -9.61 -6.96 10.48
CA GLY A 144 -10.59 -7.96 10.07
C GLY A 144 -9.96 -9.20 9.42
N MET A 145 -8.89 -9.01 8.68
CA MET A 145 -8.13 -10.12 8.08
C MET A 145 -7.27 -10.88 9.08
N ALA A 146 -6.77 -10.20 10.13
CA ALA A 146 -5.93 -10.79 11.17
C ALA A 146 -6.74 -11.47 12.27
N GLU A 147 -7.85 -10.87 12.71
CA GLU A 147 -8.58 -11.22 13.94
C GLU A 147 -10.03 -11.63 13.67
N GLY A 148 -10.53 -11.39 12.47
CA GLY A 148 -11.89 -11.73 12.07
C GLY A 148 -12.80 -10.51 11.85
N PRO A 149 -13.94 -10.74 11.21
CA PRO A 149 -14.83 -9.66 10.76
C PRO A 149 -15.47 -8.87 11.89
N GLU A 150 -15.70 -9.49 13.05
CA GLU A 150 -16.30 -8.82 14.22
C GLU A 150 -15.42 -7.70 14.75
N ALA A 151 -14.09 -7.93 14.82
CA ALA A 151 -13.13 -6.91 15.22
C ALA A 151 -13.09 -5.74 14.23
N ALA A 152 -13.18 -6.02 12.93
CA ALA A 152 -13.25 -4.99 11.90
C ALA A 152 -14.52 -4.14 12.03
N LEU A 153 -15.69 -4.77 12.19
CA LEU A 153 -16.96 -4.07 12.31
C LEU A 153 -16.99 -3.10 13.50
N ALA A 154 -16.49 -3.53 14.64
CA ALA A 154 -16.39 -2.65 15.83
C ALA A 154 -15.55 -1.39 15.54
N LEU A 155 -14.46 -1.51 14.79
CA LEU A 155 -13.61 -0.37 14.39
C LEU A 155 -14.31 0.52 13.35
N VAL A 156 -14.99 -0.08 12.36
CA VAL A 156 -15.70 0.67 11.32
C VAL A 156 -16.88 1.44 11.92
N ASP A 157 -17.64 0.84 12.85
CA ASP A 157 -18.75 1.49 13.54
C ASP A 157 -18.26 2.69 14.37
N ALA A 158 -17.12 2.56 15.03
CA ALA A 158 -16.49 3.66 15.75
C ALA A 158 -16.07 4.79 14.79
N LEU A 159 -15.49 4.46 13.63
CA LEU A 159 -15.11 5.41 12.59
C LEU A 159 -16.34 6.08 11.95
N ALA A 160 -17.41 5.34 11.66
CA ALA A 160 -18.64 5.88 11.09
C ALA A 160 -19.31 6.93 11.99
N SER A 161 -19.07 6.84 13.30
CA SER A 161 -19.53 7.80 14.28
C SER A 161 -18.67 9.07 14.35
N ASP A 162 -17.49 9.10 13.70
CA ASP A 162 -16.60 10.26 13.68
C ASP A 162 -17.16 11.35 12.76
N PRO A 163 -17.38 12.58 13.26
CA PRO A 163 -17.87 13.70 12.47
C PRO A 163 -17.00 14.02 11.25
N LEU A 164 -15.69 13.75 11.30
CA LEU A 164 -14.75 14.00 10.21
C LEU A 164 -14.98 13.05 9.02
N LEU A 165 -15.56 11.88 9.25
CA LEU A 165 -15.83 10.89 8.21
C LEU A 165 -17.19 11.05 7.54
N ARG A 166 -18.13 11.79 8.14
CA ARG A 166 -19.47 12.03 7.56
C ARG A 166 -19.45 12.77 6.22
N HIS A 167 -18.35 13.40 5.89
CA HIS A 167 -18.14 14.08 4.60
C HIS A 167 -17.38 13.23 3.57
N TYR A 168 -17.01 12.01 3.90
CA TYR A 168 -16.34 11.09 2.97
C TYR A 168 -17.38 10.32 2.15
N HIS A 169 -17.48 10.62 0.86
CA HIS A 169 -18.46 10.05 -0.10
C HIS A 169 -18.39 8.53 -0.32
N TRP A 170 -17.56 7.82 0.42
CA TRP A 170 -17.33 6.37 0.27
C TRP A 170 -18.04 5.50 1.31
N LEU A 171 -18.70 6.12 2.30
CA LEU A 171 -19.57 5.39 3.21
C LEU A 171 -20.99 5.40 2.64
N PRO A 172 -21.61 4.25 2.37
CA PRO A 172 -23.02 4.21 2.00
C PRO A 172 -23.86 4.78 3.14
N SER A 173 -24.74 5.71 2.80
CA SER A 173 -25.76 6.27 3.71
C SER A 173 -26.79 5.22 4.09
#